data_8f4e285a61bd3c4d3014d69a5f646cfc
#
_entry.id   8f4e285a61bd3c4d3014d69a5f646cfc
#
_cell.length_a   1.000
_cell.length_b   1.000
_cell.length_c   1.000
_cell.angle_alpha   90.00
_cell.angle_beta   90.00
_cell.angle_gamma   90.00
#
_symmetry.space_group_name_H-M   'P 1'
#
loop_
_entity.id
_entity.type
_entity.pdbx_description
1 polymer ?
#
loop_
_entity_poly.entity_id
_entity_poly.type
_entity_poly.pdbx_seq_one_letter_code
_entity_poly.pdbx_strand_id
1 'polypeptide(L)'
;MDMAEVGPGIAGGSNRQALSDEDKAGRDLFMGWAADAGCTFEFDEIGNLFATRPGSNPDLPPVMTGSHLDTQPTGGRFDGVYGVLGGLEVIETLNDLGVTTEAPLEIVVWTNEEGSRFQPSMMGSAVWGGALPLEQALKHEDFDGKSVGEELKRLGWDGELAARPRPYTAAFELHIEQGPILEADAIEIGIVTAVQGFRWYTVELGGHPAHAGPTPMDVRKDPARALGDILSGVYALAAEHSPWARATFAQFRSEPISPNTIPEKITFSLDMRNPDGDTLLAMDASMRDIVSAQVERHGVSTAIHVDTDSPPVVFHDDCIAAVEASVEELGFSHKRMVSGAGHDACYVAAHYPTSMIFVPCDEGLSHNEAENISIEQAERGASVLLGAVRRMAG
;
A
#
# COMPACT_ATOMS: atom_id res chain seq x y z
N MET A 1 -4.85 10.79 -19.05
CA MET A 1 -4.23 9.69 -19.84
C MET A 1 -2.78 10.01 -20.22
N ASP A 2 -2.40 11.29 -20.30
CA ASP A 2 -1.02 11.70 -20.70
C ASP A 2 0.06 11.16 -19.75
N MET A 3 -0.23 11.03 -18.46
CA MET A 3 0.68 10.40 -17.50
C MET A 3 0.96 8.92 -17.83
N ALA A 4 -0.01 8.21 -18.42
CA ALA A 4 0.17 6.82 -18.83
C ALA A 4 1.08 6.65 -20.08
N GLU A 5 1.32 7.74 -20.82
CA GLU A 5 2.28 7.74 -21.94
C GLU A 5 3.74 7.88 -21.46
N VAL A 6 3.93 8.17 -20.17
CA VAL A 6 5.25 8.28 -19.53
C VAL A 6 5.59 6.96 -18.84
N GLY A 7 6.60 6.25 -19.32
CA GLY A 7 6.95 4.90 -18.87
C GLY A 7 5.82 3.90 -19.14
N PRO A 8 5.39 3.75 -20.43
CA PRO A 8 4.32 2.82 -20.76
C PRO A 8 4.73 1.37 -20.51
N GLY A 9 3.79 0.55 -20.07
CA GLY A 9 3.92 -0.90 -20.02
C GLY A 9 3.89 -1.53 -21.43
N ILE A 10 4.09 -2.83 -21.51
CA ILE A 10 4.12 -3.57 -22.78
C ILE A 10 2.73 -4.01 -23.24
N ALA A 11 1.75 -4.04 -22.34
CA ALA A 11 0.37 -4.46 -22.61
C ALA A 11 -0.67 -3.35 -22.35
N GLY A 12 -0.22 -2.10 -22.25
CA GLY A 12 -1.08 -0.92 -22.12
C GLY A 12 -1.19 -0.34 -20.71
N GLY A 13 -0.46 -0.89 -19.74
CA GLY A 13 -0.29 -0.36 -18.40
C GLY A 13 0.88 0.62 -18.29
N SER A 14 1.53 0.63 -17.13
CA SER A 14 2.65 1.52 -16.79
C SER A 14 3.84 0.73 -16.25
N ASN A 15 5.05 1.22 -16.53
CA ASN A 15 6.32 0.77 -15.96
C ASN A 15 7.18 1.99 -15.64
N ARG A 16 6.83 2.70 -14.59
CA ARG A 16 7.48 3.91 -14.11
C ARG A 16 8.00 3.67 -12.69
N GLN A 17 9.05 2.84 -12.60
CA GLN A 17 9.59 2.46 -11.30
C GLN A 17 10.29 3.65 -10.62
N ALA A 18 10.20 3.66 -9.28
CA ALA A 18 10.73 4.72 -8.44
C ALA A 18 12.17 5.15 -8.80
N LEU A 19 12.42 6.46 -8.85
CA LEU A 19 13.72 7.07 -9.14
C LEU A 19 14.34 6.64 -10.48
N SER A 20 13.51 6.18 -11.44
CA SER A 20 13.92 5.98 -12.83
C SER A 20 13.84 7.29 -13.63
N ASP A 21 14.31 7.27 -14.88
CA ASP A 21 14.14 8.42 -15.77
C ASP A 21 12.67 8.60 -16.18
N GLU A 22 11.90 7.52 -16.20
CA GLU A 22 10.45 7.52 -16.42
C GLU A 22 9.72 8.16 -15.22
N ASP A 23 10.10 7.84 -13.97
CA ASP A 23 9.55 8.50 -12.79
C ASP A 23 9.87 10.00 -12.79
N LYS A 24 11.10 10.36 -13.19
CA LYS A 24 11.45 11.78 -13.37
C LYS A 24 10.56 12.46 -14.40
N ALA A 25 10.37 11.86 -15.56
CA ALA A 25 9.52 12.43 -16.59
C ALA A 25 8.05 12.56 -16.14
N GLY A 26 7.54 11.61 -15.36
CA GLY A 26 6.21 11.66 -14.76
C GLY A 26 6.06 12.79 -13.74
N ARG A 27 7.03 12.94 -12.85
CA ARG A 27 7.02 14.05 -11.87
C ARG A 27 7.22 15.42 -12.55
N ASP A 28 8.08 15.52 -13.56
CA ASP A 28 8.26 16.77 -14.34
C ASP A 28 6.95 17.16 -15.05
N LEU A 29 6.20 16.19 -15.58
CA LEU A 29 4.90 16.40 -16.21
C LEU A 29 3.86 16.89 -15.18
N PHE A 30 3.75 16.24 -14.03
CA PHE A 30 2.89 16.67 -12.93
C PHE A 30 3.25 18.08 -12.44
N MET A 31 4.55 18.37 -12.23
CA MET A 31 5.00 19.68 -11.81
C MET A 31 4.64 20.78 -12.83
N GLY A 32 4.69 20.46 -14.14
CA GLY A 32 4.25 21.38 -15.18
C GLY A 32 2.77 21.76 -15.03
N TRP A 33 1.89 20.78 -14.87
CA TRP A 33 0.46 21.03 -14.67
C TRP A 33 0.17 21.75 -13.35
N ALA A 34 0.81 21.34 -12.25
CA ALA A 34 0.61 21.95 -10.95
C ALA A 34 1.17 23.41 -10.91
N ALA A 35 2.24 23.71 -11.66
CA ALA A 35 2.74 25.07 -11.83
C ALA A 35 1.72 25.97 -12.57
N ASP A 36 1.12 25.46 -13.64
CA ASP A 36 0.06 26.14 -14.38
C ASP A 36 -1.18 26.38 -13.49
N ALA A 37 -1.44 25.48 -12.53
CA ALA A 37 -2.48 25.62 -11.52
C ALA A 37 -2.08 26.55 -10.34
N GLY A 38 -0.86 27.11 -10.34
CA GLY A 38 -0.38 28.10 -9.35
C GLY A 38 0.27 27.50 -8.12
N CYS A 39 0.71 26.23 -8.15
CA CYS A 39 1.44 25.60 -7.05
C CYS A 39 2.92 25.99 -7.02
N THR A 40 3.49 26.01 -5.82
CA THR A 40 4.94 26.04 -5.55
C THR A 40 5.42 24.67 -5.11
N PHE A 41 6.74 24.40 -5.23
CA PHE A 41 7.28 23.06 -5.04
C PHE A 41 8.41 23.03 -4.02
N GLU A 42 8.43 21.99 -3.21
CA GLU A 42 9.53 21.64 -2.32
C GLU A 42 9.82 20.13 -2.43
N PHE A 43 11.08 19.74 -2.23
CA PHE A 43 11.49 18.36 -2.08
C PHE A 43 12.12 18.16 -0.70
N ASP A 44 11.82 17.04 -0.06
CA ASP A 44 12.52 16.67 1.16
C ASP A 44 13.75 15.77 0.86
N GLU A 45 14.50 15.45 1.92
CA GLU A 45 15.76 14.67 1.86
C GLU A 45 15.60 13.26 1.27
N ILE A 46 14.38 12.69 1.26
CA ILE A 46 14.07 11.38 0.63
C ILE A 46 13.38 11.54 -0.73
N GLY A 47 13.25 12.78 -1.22
CA GLY A 47 12.69 13.05 -2.53
C GLY A 47 11.16 13.07 -2.61
N ASN A 48 10.46 13.12 -1.48
CA ASN A 48 9.03 13.40 -1.51
C ASN A 48 8.82 14.80 -2.08
N LEU A 49 7.89 14.92 -3.04
CA LEU A 49 7.56 16.18 -3.69
C LEU A 49 6.28 16.76 -3.06
N PHE A 50 6.35 18.00 -2.65
CA PHE A 50 5.24 18.77 -2.10
C PHE A 50 4.86 19.90 -3.06
N ALA A 51 3.62 19.90 -3.54
CA ALA A 51 3.08 20.94 -4.42
C ALA A 51 1.99 21.71 -3.67
N THR A 52 2.29 22.96 -3.30
CA THR A 52 1.44 23.78 -2.43
C THR A 52 0.71 24.88 -3.20
N ARG A 53 -0.63 24.87 -3.12
CA ARG A 53 -1.50 25.98 -3.51
C ARG A 53 -1.76 26.88 -2.29
N PRO A 54 -1.50 28.21 -2.36
CA PRO A 54 -1.73 29.08 -1.22
C PRO A 54 -3.22 29.20 -0.87
N GLY A 55 -3.53 29.30 0.43
CA GLY A 55 -4.81 29.72 0.96
C GLY A 55 -4.86 31.23 1.20
N SER A 56 -6.00 31.74 1.68
CA SER A 56 -6.13 33.15 2.09
C SER A 56 -5.43 33.46 3.41
N ASN A 57 -5.17 32.43 4.24
CA ASN A 57 -4.41 32.51 5.48
C ASN A 57 -3.21 31.55 5.43
N PRO A 58 -2.02 32.03 5.08
CA PRO A 58 -0.83 31.19 4.95
C PRO A 58 -0.29 30.67 6.30
N ASP A 59 -0.77 31.18 7.43
CA ASP A 59 -0.35 30.75 8.76
C ASP A 59 -1.09 29.48 9.24
N LEU A 60 -2.15 29.07 8.53
CA LEU A 60 -2.85 27.82 8.83
C LEU A 60 -2.09 26.61 8.28
N PRO A 61 -2.12 25.48 9.01
CA PRO A 61 -1.59 24.22 8.49
C PRO A 61 -2.36 23.81 7.21
N PRO A 62 -1.67 23.32 6.18
CA PRO A 62 -2.33 22.86 4.95
C PRO A 62 -3.28 21.68 5.18
N VAL A 63 -4.23 21.49 4.26
CA VAL A 63 -4.89 20.20 4.05
C VAL A 63 -4.09 19.46 3.00
N MET A 64 -3.63 18.25 3.36
CA MET A 64 -2.85 17.36 2.49
C MET A 64 -3.77 16.49 1.65
N THR A 65 -3.39 16.29 0.40
CA THR A 65 -3.85 15.19 -0.44
C THR A 65 -2.68 14.63 -1.24
N GLY A 66 -2.83 13.51 -1.89
CA GLY A 66 -1.77 12.94 -2.72
C GLY A 66 -1.72 11.42 -2.63
N SER A 67 -0.70 10.85 -3.21
CA SER A 67 -0.33 9.44 -3.25
C SER A 67 1.06 9.32 -3.89
N HIS A 68 1.27 8.38 -4.81
CA HIS A 68 2.54 8.16 -5.51
C HIS A 68 2.39 8.21 -7.03
N LEU A 69 3.51 8.34 -7.74
CA LEU A 69 3.58 8.27 -9.21
C LEU A 69 4.41 7.08 -9.71
N ASP A 70 5.23 6.47 -8.85
CA ASP A 70 5.93 5.24 -9.20
C ASP A 70 4.95 4.07 -9.33
N THR A 71 5.30 3.08 -10.15
CA THR A 71 4.44 1.94 -10.47
C THR A 71 5.20 0.62 -10.36
N GLN A 72 4.45 -0.48 -10.30
CA GLN A 72 4.99 -1.82 -10.53
C GLN A 72 5.60 -1.93 -11.95
N PRO A 73 6.51 -2.90 -12.22
CA PRO A 73 7.06 -3.14 -13.56
C PRO A 73 6.01 -3.48 -14.63
N THR A 74 4.90 -4.05 -14.22
CA THR A 74 3.71 -4.35 -15.04
C THR A 74 2.47 -3.77 -14.35
N GLY A 75 2.57 -2.50 -13.92
CA GLY A 75 1.55 -1.80 -13.16
C GLY A 75 0.39 -1.30 -13.99
N GLY A 76 -0.64 -0.87 -13.29
CA GLY A 76 -1.77 -0.18 -13.85
C GLY A 76 -1.47 1.29 -14.20
N ARG A 77 -2.51 1.98 -14.67
CA ARG A 77 -2.43 3.40 -15.03
C ARG A 77 -2.97 4.33 -13.96
N PHE A 78 -3.64 3.78 -12.95
CA PHE A 78 -4.41 4.54 -11.98
C PHE A 78 -3.87 4.37 -10.55
N ASP A 79 -3.24 3.24 -10.24
CA ASP A 79 -2.64 2.95 -8.95
C ASP A 79 -1.67 4.08 -8.53
N GLY A 80 -1.94 4.73 -7.39
CA GLY A 80 -1.27 5.93 -6.90
C GLY A 80 -1.49 7.18 -7.74
N VAL A 81 -1.29 7.08 -9.06
CA VAL A 81 -1.44 8.18 -10.02
C VAL A 81 -2.78 8.90 -9.86
N TYR A 82 -3.85 8.14 -9.63
CA TYR A 82 -5.18 8.69 -9.47
C TYR A 82 -5.29 9.61 -8.23
N GLY A 83 -4.63 9.27 -7.13
CA GLY A 83 -4.62 10.10 -5.92
C GLY A 83 -3.88 11.44 -6.13
N VAL A 84 -2.74 11.41 -6.82
CA VAL A 84 -1.98 12.62 -7.14
C VAL A 84 -2.75 13.52 -8.11
N LEU A 85 -3.26 12.95 -9.21
CA LEU A 85 -4.01 13.74 -10.21
C LEU A 85 -5.38 14.17 -9.70
N GLY A 86 -6.02 13.40 -8.82
CA GLY A 86 -7.25 13.81 -8.13
C GLY A 86 -7.02 15.02 -7.23
N GLY A 87 -5.87 15.10 -6.55
CA GLY A 87 -5.48 16.30 -5.82
C GLY A 87 -5.28 17.52 -6.73
N LEU A 88 -4.69 17.33 -7.91
CA LEU A 88 -4.53 18.41 -8.90
C LEU A 88 -5.88 18.86 -9.44
N GLU A 89 -6.79 17.93 -9.78
CA GLU A 89 -8.15 18.24 -10.22
C GLU A 89 -8.93 19.08 -9.20
N VAL A 90 -8.75 18.79 -7.89
CA VAL A 90 -9.32 19.60 -6.81
C VAL A 90 -8.82 21.05 -6.90
N ILE A 91 -7.51 21.25 -7.10
CA ILE A 91 -6.91 22.57 -7.19
C ILE A 91 -7.40 23.32 -8.45
N GLU A 92 -7.41 22.65 -9.61
CA GLU A 92 -7.87 23.22 -10.88
C GLU A 92 -9.35 23.60 -10.81
N THR A 93 -10.20 22.74 -10.26
CA THR A 93 -11.63 23.03 -10.06
C THR A 93 -11.85 24.24 -9.16
N LEU A 94 -11.11 24.37 -8.05
CA LEU A 94 -11.19 25.54 -7.18
C LEU A 94 -10.75 26.83 -7.90
N ASN A 95 -9.73 26.75 -8.76
CA ASN A 95 -9.27 27.87 -9.57
C ASN A 95 -10.33 28.30 -10.59
N ASP A 96 -10.94 27.36 -11.29
CA ASP A 96 -11.99 27.60 -12.30
C ASP A 96 -13.24 28.23 -11.67
N LEU A 97 -13.57 27.82 -10.45
CA LEU A 97 -14.68 28.37 -9.67
C LEU A 97 -14.33 29.71 -8.99
N GLY A 98 -13.07 30.14 -9.03
CA GLY A 98 -12.59 31.32 -8.33
C GLY A 98 -12.69 31.21 -6.81
N VAL A 99 -12.61 30.00 -6.26
CA VAL A 99 -12.69 29.72 -4.82
C VAL A 99 -11.29 29.68 -4.22
N THR A 100 -11.06 30.49 -3.18
CA THR A 100 -9.84 30.45 -2.36
C THR A 100 -10.20 29.84 -1.00
N THR A 101 -9.54 28.76 -0.63
CA THR A 101 -9.67 28.15 0.70
C THR A 101 -9.03 29.00 1.78
N GLU A 102 -9.45 28.86 3.05
CA GLU A 102 -8.78 29.55 4.14
C GLU A 102 -7.38 28.97 4.37
N ALA A 103 -7.27 27.66 4.55
CA ALA A 103 -5.98 26.97 4.65
C ALA A 103 -5.37 26.70 3.27
N PRO A 104 -4.02 26.63 3.16
CA PRO A 104 -3.35 26.13 1.96
C PRO A 104 -3.76 24.67 1.66
N LEU A 105 -3.64 24.27 0.38
CA LEU A 105 -3.77 22.88 -0.05
C LEU A 105 -2.41 22.38 -0.52
N GLU A 106 -2.08 21.14 -0.17
CA GLU A 106 -0.80 20.55 -0.54
C GLU A 106 -0.98 19.15 -1.11
N ILE A 107 -0.48 18.94 -2.33
CA ILE A 107 -0.42 17.63 -2.96
C ILE A 107 0.96 17.05 -2.66
N VAL A 108 1.00 15.84 -2.14
CA VAL A 108 2.24 15.10 -1.89
C VAL A 108 2.38 13.98 -2.91
N VAL A 109 3.58 13.87 -3.50
CA VAL A 109 3.99 12.71 -4.30
C VAL A 109 5.04 11.97 -3.50
N TRP A 110 4.65 10.85 -2.91
CA TRP A 110 5.54 10.02 -2.10
C TRP A 110 6.56 9.29 -2.96
N THR A 111 7.76 9.08 -2.43
CA THR A 111 8.85 8.41 -3.15
C THR A 111 8.87 6.92 -2.84
N ASN A 112 8.87 6.09 -3.89
CA ASN A 112 9.02 4.63 -3.80
C ASN A 112 7.94 4.00 -2.90
N GLU A 113 6.68 4.30 -3.20
CA GLU A 113 5.55 3.67 -2.50
C GLU A 113 5.49 2.18 -2.83
N GLU A 114 5.60 1.83 -4.09
CA GLU A 114 5.44 0.47 -4.59
C GLU A 114 6.52 -0.52 -4.11
N GLY A 115 7.69 -0.04 -3.78
CA GLY A 115 8.80 -0.89 -3.35
C GLY A 115 9.31 -1.86 -4.43
N SER A 116 8.90 -1.69 -5.66
CA SER A 116 9.23 -2.61 -6.75
C SER A 116 10.69 -2.54 -7.17
N ARG A 117 11.29 -1.36 -7.12
CA ARG A 117 12.72 -1.14 -7.40
C ARG A 117 13.56 -1.18 -6.13
N PHE A 118 13.13 -0.50 -5.08
CA PHE A 118 13.83 -0.43 -3.80
C PHE A 118 12.91 -0.93 -2.67
N GLN A 119 13.35 -1.92 -1.91
CA GLN A 119 12.62 -2.36 -0.72
C GLN A 119 13.00 -1.48 0.49
N PRO A 120 12.09 -1.24 1.44
CA PRO A 120 10.66 -1.64 1.45
C PRO A 120 9.76 -0.71 0.63
N SER A 121 8.50 -1.11 0.44
CA SER A 121 7.43 -0.23 -0.04
C SER A 121 7.12 0.91 0.93
N MET A 122 6.36 1.93 0.47
CA MET A 122 6.00 3.13 1.23
C MET A 122 7.21 3.85 1.84
N MET A 123 8.36 3.81 1.15
CA MET A 123 9.64 4.28 1.71
C MET A 123 9.61 5.77 2.04
N GLY A 124 9.09 6.59 1.13
CA GLY A 124 9.04 8.04 1.28
C GLY A 124 8.23 8.48 2.50
N SER A 125 7.01 7.96 2.62
CA SER A 125 6.13 8.24 3.76
C SER A 125 6.63 7.62 5.07
N ALA A 126 7.24 6.43 5.02
CA ALA A 126 7.84 5.78 6.19
C ALA A 126 9.02 6.60 6.75
N VAL A 127 9.88 7.16 5.89
CA VAL A 127 10.97 8.05 6.32
C VAL A 127 10.40 9.34 6.88
N TRP A 128 9.47 9.97 6.15
CA TRP A 128 8.81 11.19 6.59
C TRP A 128 8.10 10.99 7.94
N GLY A 129 7.38 9.87 8.14
CA GLY A 129 6.70 9.51 9.38
C GLY A 129 7.63 9.05 10.50
N GLY A 130 8.94 8.89 10.25
CA GLY A 130 9.95 8.46 11.24
C GLY A 130 9.95 6.96 11.54
N ALA A 131 9.21 6.15 10.77
CA ALA A 131 9.19 4.69 10.90
C ALA A 131 10.44 4.03 10.28
N LEU A 132 11.03 4.66 9.25
CA LEU A 132 12.27 4.23 8.63
C LEU A 132 13.33 5.35 8.75
N PRO A 133 14.51 5.07 9.34
CA PRO A 133 15.59 6.06 9.39
C PRO A 133 16.08 6.46 8.00
N LEU A 134 16.20 7.77 7.72
CA LEU A 134 16.66 8.30 6.44
C LEU A 134 17.98 7.68 5.97
N GLU A 135 18.97 7.63 6.88
CA GLU A 135 20.29 7.04 6.56
C GLU A 135 20.23 5.57 6.14
N GLN A 136 19.22 4.84 6.63
CA GLN A 136 18.98 3.46 6.22
C GLN A 136 18.32 3.44 4.85
N ALA A 137 17.26 4.23 4.63
CA ALA A 137 16.56 4.32 3.35
C ALA A 137 17.52 4.67 2.21
N LEU A 138 18.40 5.64 2.39
CA LEU A 138 19.35 6.07 1.38
C LEU A 138 20.37 4.98 0.94
N LYS A 139 20.56 3.93 1.76
CA LYS A 139 21.49 2.81 1.49
C LYS A 139 20.83 1.62 0.81
N HIS A 140 19.50 1.59 0.69
CA HIS A 140 18.84 0.50 -0.02
C HIS A 140 19.25 0.52 -1.50
N GLU A 141 19.59 -0.65 -2.02
CA GLU A 141 20.06 -0.83 -3.37
C GLU A 141 19.03 -1.58 -4.21
N ASP A 142 18.96 -1.24 -5.49
CA ASP A 142 18.22 -2.01 -6.49
C ASP A 142 19.03 -3.24 -6.95
N PHE A 143 18.46 -4.04 -7.85
CA PHE A 143 19.10 -5.24 -8.39
C PHE A 143 20.39 -4.96 -9.19
N ASP A 144 20.60 -3.72 -9.66
CA ASP A 144 21.80 -3.29 -10.38
C ASP A 144 22.86 -2.69 -9.42
N GLY A 145 22.59 -2.64 -8.11
CA GLY A 145 23.46 -2.13 -7.07
C GLY A 145 23.52 -0.60 -7.00
N LYS A 146 22.49 0.09 -7.52
CA LYS A 146 22.36 1.54 -7.36
C LYS A 146 21.57 1.83 -6.09
N SER A 147 22.09 2.73 -5.26
CA SER A 147 21.40 3.11 -4.04
C SER A 147 20.36 4.21 -4.25
N VAL A 148 19.35 4.26 -3.37
CA VAL A 148 18.35 5.34 -3.32
C VAL A 148 19.05 6.71 -3.26
N GLY A 149 20.07 6.88 -2.40
CA GLY A 149 20.76 8.14 -2.25
C GLY A 149 21.55 8.56 -3.49
N GLU A 150 22.10 7.63 -4.28
CA GLU A 150 22.75 7.93 -5.56
C GLU A 150 21.75 8.37 -6.62
N GLU A 151 20.61 7.67 -6.71
CA GLU A 151 19.57 7.99 -7.68
C GLU A 151 18.87 9.34 -7.36
N LEU A 152 18.59 9.64 -6.08
CA LEU A 152 18.09 10.96 -5.67
C LEU A 152 19.02 12.10 -6.12
N LYS A 153 20.32 11.96 -5.88
CA LYS A 153 21.32 12.95 -6.33
C LYS A 153 21.40 13.05 -7.85
N ARG A 154 21.35 11.91 -8.55
CA ARG A 154 21.35 11.88 -10.02
C ARG A 154 20.18 12.66 -10.61
N LEU A 155 19.01 12.56 -9.97
CA LEU A 155 17.78 13.23 -10.40
C LEU A 155 17.67 14.68 -9.90
N GLY A 156 18.48 15.05 -8.89
CA GLY A 156 18.39 16.36 -8.21
C GLY A 156 17.16 16.47 -7.30
N TRP A 157 16.78 15.36 -6.67
CA TRP A 157 15.62 15.26 -5.77
C TRP A 157 16.01 15.06 -4.30
N ASP A 158 17.31 15.09 -3.98
CA ASP A 158 17.81 15.19 -2.62
C ASP A 158 17.58 16.61 -2.08
N GLY A 159 16.33 16.90 -1.71
CA GLY A 159 15.89 18.25 -1.32
C GLY A 159 16.49 18.72 0.00
N GLU A 160 16.28 20.02 0.27
CA GLU A 160 16.78 20.65 1.51
C GLU A 160 15.77 20.56 2.67
N LEU A 161 14.50 20.23 2.38
CA LEU A 161 13.46 20.11 3.40
C LEU A 161 13.71 18.82 4.20
N ALA A 162 13.70 18.94 5.53
CA ALA A 162 13.88 17.77 6.37
C ALA A 162 12.72 16.77 6.18
N ALA A 163 13.04 15.48 5.94
CA ALA A 163 12.08 14.41 5.79
C ALA A 163 11.47 14.03 7.16
N ARG A 164 10.52 14.83 7.62
CA ARG A 164 9.81 14.67 8.90
C ARG A 164 8.43 15.30 8.87
N PRO A 165 7.50 14.87 9.77
CA PRO A 165 6.18 15.47 9.89
C PRO A 165 6.26 16.98 10.12
N ARG A 166 5.44 17.73 9.40
CA ARG A 166 5.17 19.16 9.57
C ARG A 166 3.67 19.37 9.72
N PRO A 167 3.18 20.44 10.38
CA PRO A 167 1.77 20.54 10.74
C PRO A 167 0.81 20.48 9.54
N TYR A 168 -0.21 19.62 9.64
CA TYR A 168 -1.35 19.54 8.72
C TYR A 168 -2.66 19.55 9.49
N THR A 169 -3.69 20.14 8.90
CA THR A 169 -5.05 20.13 9.46
C THR A 169 -5.69 18.75 9.29
N ALA A 170 -5.56 18.19 8.09
CA ALA A 170 -6.09 16.88 7.71
C ALA A 170 -5.33 16.35 6.49
N ALA A 171 -5.46 15.04 6.22
CA ALA A 171 -4.94 14.40 5.03
C ALA A 171 -5.97 13.47 4.40
N PHE A 172 -6.02 13.44 3.07
CA PHE A 172 -6.88 12.54 2.30
C PHE A 172 -6.10 11.90 1.16
N GLU A 173 -6.25 10.58 1.01
CA GLU A 173 -5.72 9.84 -0.14
C GLU A 173 -6.87 9.27 -0.96
N LEU A 174 -6.97 9.70 -2.22
CA LEU A 174 -7.90 9.14 -3.19
C LEU A 174 -7.22 7.99 -3.91
N HIS A 175 -7.88 6.83 -4.00
CA HIS A 175 -7.28 5.64 -4.59
C HIS A 175 -8.32 4.74 -5.27
N ILE A 176 -7.88 3.83 -6.10
CA ILE A 176 -8.69 2.70 -6.54
C ILE A 176 -8.78 1.67 -5.43
N GLU A 177 -9.85 0.86 -5.37
CA GLU A 177 -10.02 -0.15 -4.32
C GLU A 177 -8.93 -1.23 -4.34
N GLN A 178 -8.35 -1.52 -5.49
CA GLN A 178 -7.44 -2.66 -5.71
C GLN A 178 -8.07 -4.01 -5.33
N GLY A 179 -9.38 -4.08 -5.36
CA GLY A 179 -10.18 -5.22 -4.96
C GLY A 179 -11.56 -5.21 -5.60
N PRO A 180 -12.31 -6.32 -5.53
CA PRO A 180 -13.55 -6.49 -6.28
C PRO A 180 -14.82 -6.10 -5.51
N ILE A 181 -14.74 -5.56 -4.29
CA ILE A 181 -15.90 -5.47 -3.38
C ILE A 181 -16.86 -4.38 -3.83
N LEU A 182 -16.37 -3.19 -4.20
CA LEU A 182 -17.22 -2.08 -4.63
C LEU A 182 -17.92 -2.41 -5.94
N GLU A 183 -17.19 -2.99 -6.89
CA GLU A 183 -17.77 -3.40 -8.17
C GLU A 183 -18.82 -4.49 -7.97
N ALA A 184 -18.52 -5.55 -7.19
CA ALA A 184 -19.45 -6.65 -6.92
C ALA A 184 -20.73 -6.20 -6.21
N ASP A 185 -20.64 -5.20 -5.33
CA ASP A 185 -21.75 -4.64 -4.58
C ASP A 185 -22.48 -3.51 -5.35
N ALA A 186 -21.98 -3.12 -6.53
CA ALA A 186 -22.46 -1.97 -7.32
C ALA A 186 -22.45 -0.66 -6.50
N ILE A 187 -21.41 -0.43 -5.71
CA ILE A 187 -21.20 0.76 -4.88
C ILE A 187 -20.19 1.68 -5.57
N GLU A 188 -20.51 2.98 -5.56
CA GLU A 188 -19.73 3.99 -6.28
C GLU A 188 -18.52 4.48 -5.50
N ILE A 189 -18.63 4.57 -4.15
CA ILE A 189 -17.60 5.14 -3.29
C ILE A 189 -17.35 4.25 -2.05
N GLY A 190 -16.09 3.93 -1.80
CA GLY A 190 -15.63 3.34 -0.55
C GLY A 190 -15.13 4.42 0.41
N ILE A 191 -15.76 4.52 1.58
CA ILE A 191 -15.29 5.37 2.68
C ILE A 191 -14.33 4.52 3.51
N VAL A 192 -13.03 4.75 3.39
CA VAL A 192 -12.05 3.90 4.04
C VAL A 192 -11.88 4.32 5.50
N THR A 193 -12.15 3.40 6.41
CA THR A 193 -12.11 3.65 7.85
C THR A 193 -10.84 3.13 8.53
N ALA A 194 -10.14 2.21 7.86
CA ALA A 194 -8.91 1.61 8.38
C ALA A 194 -8.13 0.93 7.24
N VAL A 195 -6.87 0.63 7.53
CA VAL A 195 -6.05 -0.30 6.74
C VAL A 195 -5.78 -1.52 7.60
N GLN A 196 -5.95 -2.71 7.04
CA GLN A 196 -5.75 -3.94 7.80
C GLN A 196 -4.29 -4.13 8.20
N GLY A 197 -4.07 -4.70 9.39
CA GLY A 197 -2.75 -5.15 9.80
C GLY A 197 -2.37 -6.45 9.12
N PHE A 198 -1.06 -6.67 8.98
CA PHE A 198 -0.54 -7.90 8.44
C PHE A 198 0.74 -8.36 9.14
N ARG A 199 0.96 -9.67 9.10
CA ARG A 199 2.19 -10.31 9.55
C ARG A 199 2.68 -11.29 8.50
N TRP A 200 3.94 -11.17 8.17
CA TRP A 200 4.63 -12.09 7.29
C TRP A 200 5.56 -12.97 8.09
N TYR A 201 5.58 -14.24 7.72
CA TYR A 201 6.39 -15.24 8.38
C TYR A 201 7.15 -16.07 7.36
N THR A 202 8.39 -16.39 7.70
CA THR A 202 9.13 -17.52 7.13
C THR A 202 9.10 -18.66 8.13
N VAL A 203 8.57 -19.81 7.72
CA VAL A 203 8.46 -21.00 8.55
C VAL A 203 9.33 -22.10 7.98
N GLU A 204 10.19 -22.66 8.80
CA GLU A 204 11.01 -23.84 8.49
C GLU A 204 10.49 -25.05 9.23
N LEU A 205 10.33 -26.17 8.51
CA LEU A 205 10.01 -27.49 9.07
C LEU A 205 11.18 -28.43 8.78
N GLY A 206 11.79 -29.00 9.83
CA GLY A 206 12.90 -29.96 9.73
C GLY A 206 12.44 -31.38 10.00
N GLY A 207 12.79 -32.30 9.10
CA GLY A 207 12.46 -33.70 9.17
C GLY A 207 13.67 -34.63 9.15
N HIS A 208 13.48 -35.87 8.71
CA HIS A 208 14.56 -36.85 8.56
C HIS A 208 14.57 -37.38 7.13
N PRO A 209 15.61 -37.04 6.34
CA PRO A 209 15.67 -37.48 4.94
C PRO A 209 15.83 -38.98 4.85
N ALA A 210 15.03 -39.62 3.99
CA ALA A 210 15.05 -41.02 3.74
C ALA A 210 14.52 -41.35 2.34
N HIS A 211 14.84 -42.55 1.85
CA HIS A 211 14.33 -43.03 0.57
C HIS A 211 12.82 -43.24 0.62
N ALA A 212 12.06 -42.58 -0.27
CA ALA A 212 10.59 -42.58 -0.26
C ALA A 212 9.96 -44.00 -0.44
N GLY A 213 10.57 -44.86 -1.21
CA GLY A 213 10.03 -46.22 -1.50
C GLY A 213 10.07 -47.16 -0.29
N PRO A 214 11.26 -47.50 0.27
CA PRO A 214 11.39 -48.48 1.31
C PRO A 214 11.06 -47.97 2.72
N THR A 215 10.86 -46.67 2.94
CA THR A 215 10.56 -46.13 4.27
C THR A 215 9.07 -46.17 4.57
N PRO A 216 8.59 -47.02 5.52
CA PRO A 216 7.17 -47.10 5.88
C PRO A 216 6.60 -45.76 6.40
N MET A 217 5.29 -45.54 6.22
CA MET A 217 4.63 -44.28 6.57
C MET A 217 4.65 -43.95 8.07
N ASP A 218 4.61 -44.96 8.92
CA ASP A 218 4.51 -44.88 10.38
C ASP A 218 5.84 -44.49 11.07
N VAL A 219 6.98 -44.64 10.38
CA VAL A 219 8.30 -44.28 10.94
C VAL A 219 8.86 -42.99 10.36
N ARG A 220 8.14 -42.34 9.42
CA ARG A 220 8.60 -41.11 8.76
C ARG A 220 8.53 -39.90 9.68
N LYS A 221 9.60 -39.13 9.68
CA LYS A 221 9.60 -37.72 10.15
C LYS A 221 9.57 -36.82 8.91
N ASP A 222 8.39 -36.71 8.35
CA ASP A 222 8.18 -36.09 7.03
C ASP A 222 7.58 -34.70 7.18
N PRO A 223 8.36 -33.63 6.89
CA PRO A 223 7.90 -32.25 7.03
C PRO A 223 6.80 -31.89 6.03
N ALA A 224 6.67 -32.63 4.90
CA ALA A 224 5.60 -32.39 3.94
C ALA A 224 4.22 -32.78 4.49
N ARG A 225 4.16 -33.82 5.34
CA ARG A 225 2.91 -34.20 6.03
C ARG A 225 2.50 -33.15 7.04
N ALA A 226 3.47 -32.67 7.84
CA ALA A 226 3.21 -31.58 8.79
C ALA A 226 2.74 -30.33 8.07
N LEU A 227 3.38 -29.94 6.96
CA LEU A 227 2.97 -28.81 6.13
C LEU A 227 1.50 -28.96 5.66
N GLY A 228 1.09 -30.12 5.14
CA GLY A 228 -0.29 -30.31 4.68
C GLY A 228 -1.34 -30.08 5.78
N ASP A 229 -1.08 -30.56 7.00
CA ASP A 229 -1.97 -30.35 8.14
C ASP A 229 -1.92 -28.89 8.65
N ILE A 230 -0.74 -28.22 8.61
CA ILE A 230 -0.58 -26.80 8.95
C ILE A 230 -1.36 -25.92 7.97
N LEU A 231 -1.21 -26.13 6.65
CA LEU A 231 -1.96 -25.40 5.62
C LEU A 231 -3.47 -25.47 5.90
N SER A 232 -3.98 -26.70 6.12
CA SER A 232 -5.41 -26.93 6.38
C SER A 232 -5.87 -26.22 7.66
N GLY A 233 -5.07 -26.30 8.73
CA GLY A 233 -5.40 -25.67 10.01
C GLY A 233 -5.42 -24.15 9.95
N VAL A 234 -4.44 -23.52 9.28
CA VAL A 234 -4.36 -22.06 9.18
C VAL A 234 -5.43 -21.49 8.24
N TYR A 235 -5.77 -22.19 7.13
CA TYR A 235 -6.91 -21.77 6.31
C TYR A 235 -8.24 -21.88 7.07
N ALA A 236 -8.43 -22.92 7.89
CA ALA A 236 -9.60 -23.04 8.77
C ALA A 236 -9.65 -21.90 9.79
N LEU A 237 -8.52 -21.57 10.43
CA LEU A 237 -8.42 -20.42 11.33
C LEU A 237 -8.81 -19.11 10.65
N ALA A 238 -8.33 -18.84 9.44
CA ALA A 238 -8.73 -17.65 8.70
C ALA A 238 -10.23 -17.64 8.39
N ALA A 239 -10.82 -18.80 8.08
CA ALA A 239 -12.27 -18.91 7.85
C ALA A 239 -13.12 -18.64 9.10
N GLU A 240 -12.62 -18.98 10.30
CA GLU A 240 -13.28 -18.68 11.58
C GLU A 240 -13.41 -17.17 11.85
N HIS A 241 -12.48 -16.37 11.30
CA HIS A 241 -12.46 -14.92 11.40
C HIS A 241 -12.96 -14.22 10.11
N SER A 242 -13.74 -14.94 9.28
CA SER A 242 -14.40 -14.38 8.09
C SER A 242 -15.39 -13.26 8.51
N PRO A 243 -15.59 -12.21 7.67
CA PRO A 243 -15.07 -12.04 6.31
C PRO A 243 -13.71 -11.33 6.22
N TRP A 244 -13.12 -10.93 7.34
CA TRP A 244 -12.01 -9.98 7.35
C TRP A 244 -10.62 -10.64 7.29
N ALA A 245 -10.47 -11.80 7.93
CA ALA A 245 -9.17 -12.48 7.96
C ALA A 245 -8.74 -13.00 6.59
N ARG A 246 -7.43 -12.92 6.34
CA ARG A 246 -6.76 -13.51 5.19
C ARG A 246 -5.59 -14.34 5.66
N ALA A 247 -5.33 -15.46 4.99
CA ALA A 247 -4.11 -16.23 5.11
C ALA A 247 -3.66 -16.68 3.72
N THR A 248 -2.39 -16.48 3.42
CA THR A 248 -1.81 -16.85 2.12
C THR A 248 -0.48 -17.52 2.35
N PHE A 249 -0.31 -18.70 1.76
CA PHE A 249 0.96 -19.42 1.73
C PHE A 249 1.62 -19.28 0.38
N ALA A 250 2.93 -18.97 0.37
CA ALA A 250 3.72 -18.84 -0.84
C ALA A 250 5.18 -19.27 -0.61
N GLN A 251 6.02 -19.16 -1.62
CA GLN A 251 7.46 -19.41 -1.57
C GLN A 251 7.84 -20.78 -0.99
N PHE A 252 7.23 -21.85 -1.48
CA PHE A 252 7.55 -23.21 -1.02
C PHE A 252 8.90 -23.68 -1.55
N ARG A 253 9.77 -24.13 -0.64
CA ARG A 253 11.08 -24.72 -0.96
C ARG A 253 11.28 -26.01 -0.15
N SER A 254 11.68 -27.10 -0.83
CA SER A 254 12.05 -28.36 -0.19
C SER A 254 13.53 -28.67 -0.40
N GLU A 255 14.18 -29.26 0.58
CA GLU A 255 15.58 -29.68 0.54
C GLU A 255 15.71 -31.12 1.04
N PRO A 256 16.43 -32.03 0.31
CA PRO A 256 16.89 -31.82 -1.07
C PRO A 256 15.73 -31.78 -2.10
N ILE A 257 15.99 -31.20 -3.26
CA ILE A 257 15.05 -31.26 -4.39
C ILE A 257 15.23 -32.62 -5.07
N SER A 258 14.40 -33.61 -4.66
CA SER A 258 14.47 -34.96 -5.18
C SER A 258 13.09 -35.59 -5.15
N PRO A 259 12.63 -36.26 -6.24
CA PRO A 259 11.28 -36.81 -6.33
C PRO A 259 11.09 -38.10 -5.51
N ASN A 260 12.17 -38.71 -5.04
CA ASN A 260 12.14 -39.99 -4.32
C ASN A 260 12.82 -39.95 -2.94
N THR A 261 13.01 -38.77 -2.39
CA THR A 261 13.59 -38.55 -1.06
C THR A 261 12.59 -37.81 -0.18
N ILE A 262 12.34 -38.29 1.03
CA ILE A 262 11.63 -37.52 2.07
C ILE A 262 12.46 -36.29 2.38
N PRO A 263 11.91 -35.04 2.32
CA PRO A 263 12.67 -33.85 2.57
C PRO A 263 13.31 -33.82 3.97
N GLU A 264 14.52 -33.28 4.06
CA GLU A 264 15.13 -32.90 5.31
C GLU A 264 14.53 -31.61 5.85
N LYS A 265 14.26 -30.65 4.94
CA LYS A 265 13.72 -29.35 5.30
C LYS A 265 12.69 -28.89 4.28
N ILE A 266 11.64 -28.23 4.77
CA ILE A 266 10.72 -27.43 3.96
C ILE A 266 10.67 -26.02 4.54
N THR A 267 10.83 -25.02 3.69
CA THR A 267 10.64 -23.60 4.02
C THR A 267 9.47 -23.04 3.22
N PHE A 268 8.62 -22.26 3.87
CA PHE A 268 7.52 -21.55 3.20
C PHE A 268 7.25 -20.21 3.86
N SER A 269 6.64 -19.27 3.11
CA SER A 269 6.13 -18.03 3.66
C SER A 269 4.64 -18.11 3.97
N LEU A 270 4.21 -17.37 4.99
CA LEU A 270 2.82 -17.20 5.38
C LEU A 270 2.55 -15.70 5.57
N ASP A 271 1.52 -15.18 4.89
CA ASP A 271 0.94 -13.86 5.09
C ASP A 271 -0.38 -14.02 5.83
N MET A 272 -0.54 -13.35 6.98
CA MET A 272 -1.79 -13.31 7.75
C MET A 272 -2.23 -11.86 7.92
N ARG A 273 -3.52 -11.57 7.67
CA ARG A 273 -4.09 -10.22 7.73
C ARG A 273 -5.40 -10.18 8.47
N ASN A 274 -5.61 -9.07 9.22
CA ASN A 274 -6.89 -8.73 9.84
C ASN A 274 -6.96 -7.22 10.13
N PRO A 275 -8.11 -6.55 9.94
CA PRO A 275 -8.28 -5.13 10.30
C PRO A 275 -8.31 -4.86 11.80
N ASP A 276 -8.55 -5.86 12.63
CA ASP A 276 -8.54 -5.76 14.09
C ASP A 276 -7.23 -6.33 14.65
N GLY A 277 -6.47 -5.50 15.37
CA GLY A 277 -5.15 -5.84 15.88
C GLY A 277 -5.18 -6.96 16.94
N ASP A 278 -6.18 -6.96 17.82
CA ASP A 278 -6.31 -7.98 18.86
C ASP A 278 -6.65 -9.33 18.21
N THR A 279 -7.52 -9.33 17.20
CA THR A 279 -7.82 -10.51 16.40
C THR A 279 -6.58 -11.01 15.65
N LEU A 280 -5.78 -10.14 15.04
CA LEU A 280 -4.54 -10.52 14.37
C LEU A 280 -3.53 -11.16 15.34
N LEU A 281 -3.42 -10.62 16.55
CA LEU A 281 -2.62 -11.20 17.64
C LEU A 281 -3.13 -12.58 18.07
N ALA A 282 -4.45 -12.73 18.21
CA ALA A 282 -5.07 -14.02 18.55
C ALA A 282 -4.86 -15.06 17.44
N MET A 283 -4.96 -14.63 16.18
CA MET A 283 -4.65 -15.48 15.02
C MET A 283 -3.17 -15.93 15.00
N ASP A 284 -2.22 -15.04 15.33
CA ASP A 284 -0.80 -15.41 15.47
C ASP A 284 -0.59 -16.49 16.53
N ALA A 285 -1.20 -16.32 17.71
CA ALA A 285 -1.11 -17.30 18.77
C ALA A 285 -1.70 -18.66 18.34
N SER A 286 -2.89 -18.65 17.74
CA SER A 286 -3.55 -19.88 17.26
C SER A 286 -2.76 -20.55 16.13
N MET A 287 -2.16 -19.78 15.22
CA MET A 287 -1.28 -20.32 14.17
C MET A 287 -0.07 -21.04 14.76
N ARG A 288 0.57 -20.47 15.77
CA ARG A 288 1.71 -21.08 16.47
C ARG A 288 1.31 -22.38 17.18
N ASP A 289 0.12 -22.42 17.77
CA ASP A 289 -0.42 -23.63 18.40
C ASP A 289 -0.70 -24.72 17.36
N ILE A 290 -1.28 -24.35 16.20
CA ILE A 290 -1.47 -25.28 15.07
C ILE A 290 -0.13 -25.85 14.62
N VAL A 291 0.88 -25.01 14.38
CA VAL A 291 2.22 -25.45 13.96
C VAL A 291 2.82 -26.40 15.00
N SER A 292 2.79 -26.02 16.28
CA SER A 292 3.33 -26.81 17.38
C SER A 292 2.69 -28.20 17.47
N ALA A 293 1.37 -28.26 17.38
CA ALA A 293 0.63 -29.53 17.43
C ALA A 293 1.00 -30.46 16.27
N GLN A 294 1.16 -29.92 15.04
CA GLN A 294 1.53 -30.74 13.88
C GLN A 294 3.00 -31.16 13.92
N VAL A 295 3.89 -30.30 14.41
CA VAL A 295 5.30 -30.62 14.64
C VAL A 295 5.44 -31.80 15.62
N GLU A 296 4.73 -31.78 16.75
CA GLU A 296 4.70 -32.85 17.71
C GLU A 296 4.13 -34.13 17.09
N ARG A 297 2.98 -34.04 16.43
CA ARG A 297 2.28 -35.18 15.79
C ARG A 297 3.14 -35.93 14.78
N HIS A 298 3.91 -35.20 13.97
CA HIS A 298 4.74 -35.76 12.91
C HIS A 298 6.19 -36.00 13.30
N GLY A 299 6.59 -35.63 14.52
CA GLY A 299 7.95 -35.80 15.05
C GLY A 299 9.00 -35.00 14.26
N VAL A 300 8.61 -33.84 13.75
CA VAL A 300 9.48 -32.89 13.01
C VAL A 300 9.87 -31.70 13.89
N SER A 301 10.80 -30.86 13.44
CA SER A 301 11.16 -29.60 14.12
C SER A 301 10.58 -28.41 13.38
N THR A 302 10.54 -27.23 14.02
CA THR A 302 10.15 -25.97 13.37
C THR A 302 10.96 -24.80 13.87
N ALA A 303 11.11 -23.78 13.02
CA ALA A 303 11.45 -22.42 13.35
C ALA A 303 10.45 -21.47 12.65
N ILE A 304 9.96 -20.46 13.37
CA ILE A 304 9.06 -19.44 12.85
C ILE A 304 9.75 -18.09 13.00
N HIS A 305 10.03 -17.44 11.90
CA HIS A 305 10.56 -16.09 11.84
C HIS A 305 9.44 -15.13 11.47
N VAL A 306 9.34 -14.01 12.18
CA VAL A 306 8.46 -12.88 11.82
C VAL A 306 9.29 -11.96 10.96
N ASP A 307 8.96 -11.88 9.68
CA ASP A 307 9.68 -11.04 8.72
C ASP A 307 9.15 -9.60 8.74
N THR A 308 7.81 -9.47 8.93
CA THR A 308 7.13 -8.18 9.03
C THR A 308 6.00 -8.27 10.05
N ASP A 309 5.84 -7.23 10.85
CA ASP A 309 4.72 -7.02 11.76
C ASP A 309 4.21 -5.59 11.58
N SER A 310 3.09 -5.44 10.87
CA SER A 310 2.46 -4.16 10.59
C SER A 310 1.09 -4.13 11.27
N PRO A 311 0.92 -3.33 12.34
CA PRO A 311 -0.37 -3.24 13.00
C PRO A 311 -1.42 -2.56 12.09
N PRO A 312 -2.72 -2.81 12.31
CA PRO A 312 -3.79 -2.07 11.63
C PRO A 312 -3.71 -0.58 11.92
N VAL A 313 -4.05 0.22 10.92
CA VAL A 313 -4.17 1.67 11.06
C VAL A 313 -5.65 2.05 10.99
N VAL A 314 -6.17 2.69 12.03
CA VAL A 314 -7.53 3.22 12.08
C VAL A 314 -7.49 4.70 11.74
N PHE A 315 -8.31 5.12 10.78
CA PHE A 315 -8.39 6.51 10.35
C PHE A 315 -9.23 7.38 11.29
N HIS A 316 -9.09 8.69 11.16
CA HIS A 316 -9.67 9.66 12.07
C HIS A 316 -11.15 9.93 11.77
N ASP A 317 -12.00 9.90 12.79
CA ASP A 317 -13.45 10.04 12.65
C ASP A 317 -13.87 11.35 11.95
N ASP A 318 -13.19 12.47 12.20
CA ASP A 318 -13.52 13.75 11.55
C ASP A 318 -13.25 13.72 10.04
N CYS A 319 -12.16 13.06 9.60
CA CYS A 319 -11.85 12.89 8.17
C CYS A 319 -12.83 11.91 7.51
N ILE A 320 -13.16 10.80 8.19
CA ILE A 320 -14.19 9.86 7.72
C ILE A 320 -15.53 10.58 7.57
N ALA A 321 -15.93 11.39 8.56
CA ALA A 321 -17.17 12.15 8.52
C ALA A 321 -17.18 13.22 7.40
N ALA A 322 -16.03 13.85 7.12
CA ALA A 322 -15.91 14.80 6.00
C ALA A 322 -16.11 14.11 4.64
N VAL A 323 -15.54 12.92 4.46
CA VAL A 323 -15.75 12.10 3.26
C VAL A 323 -17.23 11.66 3.17
N GLU A 324 -17.80 11.12 4.25
CA GLU A 324 -19.19 10.65 4.31
C GLU A 324 -20.19 11.78 3.97
N ALA A 325 -20.03 12.94 4.59
CA ALA A 325 -20.86 14.11 4.29
C ALA A 325 -20.75 14.57 2.83
N SER A 326 -19.56 14.42 2.21
CA SER A 326 -19.36 14.77 0.80
C SER A 326 -20.05 13.78 -0.14
N VAL A 327 -19.98 12.49 0.16
CA VAL A 327 -20.67 11.44 -0.62
C VAL A 327 -22.19 11.59 -0.52
N GLU A 328 -22.72 11.85 0.68
CA GLU A 328 -24.16 12.06 0.91
C GLU A 328 -24.68 13.30 0.19
N GLU A 329 -23.92 14.42 0.21
CA GLU A 329 -24.28 15.66 -0.50
C GLU A 329 -24.36 15.44 -2.03
N LEU A 330 -23.46 14.61 -2.58
CA LEU A 330 -23.42 14.28 -4.01
C LEU A 330 -24.41 13.18 -4.38
N GLY A 331 -24.99 12.48 -3.41
CA GLY A 331 -26.00 11.43 -3.62
C GLY A 331 -25.45 10.12 -4.18
N PHE A 332 -24.13 9.86 -4.01
CA PHE A 332 -23.50 8.62 -4.47
C PHE A 332 -23.78 7.45 -3.52
N SER A 333 -23.93 6.25 -4.08
CA SER A 333 -23.95 5.03 -3.28
C SER A 333 -22.57 4.80 -2.63
N HIS A 334 -22.58 4.42 -1.35
CA HIS A 334 -21.32 4.28 -0.62
C HIS A 334 -21.39 3.20 0.45
N LYS A 335 -20.22 2.76 0.90
CA LYS A 335 -20.06 1.91 2.09
C LYS A 335 -18.76 2.23 2.83
N ARG A 336 -18.80 2.07 4.15
CA ARG A 336 -17.57 2.06 4.95
C ARG A 336 -16.84 0.75 4.74
N MET A 337 -15.52 0.81 4.55
CA MET A 337 -14.70 -0.36 4.30
C MET A 337 -13.30 -0.23 4.86
N VAL A 338 -12.58 -1.34 4.87
CA VAL A 338 -11.18 -1.42 5.29
C VAL A 338 -10.32 -1.71 4.07
N SER A 339 -9.21 -0.98 3.90
CA SER A 339 -8.26 -1.29 2.84
C SER A 339 -7.57 -2.64 3.08
N GLY A 340 -7.49 -3.45 2.03
CA GLY A 340 -6.73 -4.69 1.99
C GLY A 340 -5.24 -4.49 1.69
N ALA A 341 -4.85 -3.32 1.18
CA ALA A 341 -3.48 -2.95 0.83
C ALA A 341 -2.92 -1.90 1.81
N GLY A 342 -1.58 -1.80 1.89
CA GLY A 342 -0.91 -0.69 2.57
C GLY A 342 -0.94 0.55 1.68
N HIS A 343 -0.90 1.73 2.27
CA HIS A 343 -0.88 3.02 1.59
C HIS A 343 -0.05 4.02 2.38
N ASP A 344 0.46 5.06 1.73
CA ASP A 344 1.21 6.14 2.38
C ASP A 344 0.40 6.83 3.50
N ALA A 345 -0.94 6.89 3.34
CA ALA A 345 -1.86 7.36 4.37
C ALA A 345 -1.66 6.70 5.74
N CYS A 346 -1.12 5.47 5.80
CA CYS A 346 -0.84 4.78 7.07
C CYS A 346 0.18 5.53 7.91
N TYR A 347 1.26 6.01 7.28
CA TYR A 347 2.30 6.77 8.00
C TYR A 347 1.86 8.20 8.30
N VAL A 348 1.04 8.79 7.44
CA VAL A 348 0.45 10.12 7.69
C VAL A 348 -0.52 10.07 8.87
N ALA A 349 -1.36 9.03 8.95
CA ALA A 349 -2.34 8.83 10.03
C ALA A 349 -1.72 8.69 11.42
N ALA A 350 -0.45 8.28 11.51
CA ALA A 350 0.28 8.26 12.78
C ALA A 350 0.51 9.66 13.39
N HIS A 351 0.37 10.72 12.60
CA HIS A 351 0.69 12.09 12.99
C HIS A 351 -0.49 13.05 12.86
N TYR A 352 -1.38 12.85 11.87
CA TYR A 352 -2.45 13.80 11.54
C TYR A 352 -3.77 13.09 11.24
N PRO A 353 -4.91 13.77 11.47
CA PRO A 353 -6.21 13.27 11.04
C PRO A 353 -6.18 12.91 9.55
N THR A 354 -6.48 11.65 9.23
CA THR A 354 -6.36 11.10 7.88
C THR A 354 -7.54 10.20 7.56
N SER A 355 -7.94 10.16 6.30
CA SER A 355 -8.84 9.15 5.73
C SER A 355 -8.53 8.92 4.25
N MET A 356 -9.13 7.87 3.67
CA MET A 356 -8.99 7.56 2.26
C MET A 356 -10.35 7.40 1.59
N ILE A 357 -10.36 7.59 0.27
CA ILE A 357 -11.54 7.46 -0.58
C ILE A 357 -11.21 6.43 -1.65
N PHE A 358 -12.06 5.40 -1.78
CA PHE A 358 -11.92 4.39 -2.83
C PHE A 358 -12.97 4.56 -3.92
N VAL A 359 -12.56 4.31 -5.16
CA VAL A 359 -13.46 4.05 -6.28
C VAL A 359 -13.28 2.61 -6.74
N PRO A 360 -14.33 1.96 -7.29
CA PRO A 360 -14.19 0.63 -7.86
C PRO A 360 -13.22 0.63 -9.05
N CYS A 361 -12.56 -0.50 -9.28
CA CYS A 361 -11.75 -0.74 -10.47
C CYS A 361 -12.23 -2.02 -11.16
N ASP A 362 -12.02 -2.10 -12.47
CA ASP A 362 -12.52 -3.18 -13.32
C ASP A 362 -11.99 -4.53 -12.82
N GLU A 363 -12.89 -5.48 -12.55
CA GLU A 363 -12.61 -6.82 -12.01
C GLU A 363 -11.78 -6.81 -10.71
N GLY A 364 -11.65 -5.68 -10.02
CA GLY A 364 -10.81 -5.50 -8.85
C GLY A 364 -9.31 -5.66 -9.12
N LEU A 365 -8.89 -5.49 -10.38
CA LEU A 365 -7.49 -5.66 -10.78
C LEU A 365 -6.64 -4.48 -10.32
N SER A 366 -5.47 -4.81 -9.77
CA SER A 366 -4.36 -3.89 -9.51
C SER A 366 -3.03 -4.62 -9.67
N HIS A 367 -1.90 -3.91 -9.77
CA HIS A 367 -0.59 -4.45 -10.12
C HIS A 367 -0.61 -5.26 -11.43
N ASN A 368 -1.45 -4.82 -12.35
CA ASN A 368 -1.72 -5.48 -13.62
C ASN A 368 -1.93 -4.42 -14.70
N GLU A 369 -1.35 -4.62 -15.88
CA GLU A 369 -1.47 -3.67 -17.00
C GLU A 369 -2.92 -3.52 -17.51
N ALA A 370 -3.83 -4.44 -17.20
CA ALA A 370 -5.26 -4.37 -17.52
C ALA A 370 -6.08 -3.56 -16.51
N GLU A 371 -5.48 -3.06 -15.43
CA GLU A 371 -6.13 -2.20 -14.45
C GLU A 371 -6.82 -1.00 -15.11
N ASN A 372 -8.06 -0.75 -14.75
CA ASN A 372 -8.83 0.33 -15.36
C ASN A 372 -9.92 0.85 -14.41
N ILE A 373 -10.25 2.14 -14.56
CA ILE A 373 -11.46 2.77 -14.04
C ILE A 373 -12.15 3.57 -15.15
N SER A 374 -13.45 3.75 -15.04
CA SER A 374 -14.19 4.60 -15.97
C SER A 374 -13.97 6.08 -15.66
N ILE A 375 -14.28 6.95 -16.63
CA ILE A 375 -14.26 8.41 -16.44
C ILE A 375 -15.21 8.82 -15.33
N GLU A 376 -16.39 8.20 -15.26
CA GLU A 376 -17.40 8.47 -14.24
C GLU A 376 -16.93 8.08 -12.84
N GLN A 377 -16.21 6.97 -12.70
CA GLN A 377 -15.60 6.57 -11.43
C GLN A 377 -14.52 7.57 -10.99
N ALA A 378 -13.68 8.00 -11.93
CA ALA A 378 -12.65 9.01 -11.66
C ALA A 378 -13.26 10.36 -11.24
N GLU A 379 -14.30 10.83 -11.93
CA GLU A 379 -15.03 12.06 -11.61
C GLU A 379 -15.67 12.01 -10.22
N ARG A 380 -16.31 10.88 -9.88
CA ARG A 380 -16.97 10.71 -8.57
C ARG A 380 -15.99 10.78 -7.42
N GLY A 381 -14.87 10.06 -7.51
CA GLY A 381 -13.86 10.10 -6.46
C GLY A 381 -13.23 11.47 -6.29
N ALA A 382 -12.87 12.16 -7.38
CA ALA A 382 -12.34 13.52 -7.34
C ALA A 382 -13.36 14.52 -6.77
N SER A 383 -14.66 14.38 -7.10
CA SER A 383 -15.72 15.20 -6.53
C SER A 383 -15.89 15.02 -5.03
N VAL A 384 -15.79 13.78 -4.55
CA VAL A 384 -15.84 13.48 -3.10
C VAL A 384 -14.60 14.04 -2.40
N LEU A 385 -13.41 13.90 -3.00
CA LEU A 385 -12.17 14.49 -2.47
C LEU A 385 -12.29 16.00 -2.36
N LEU A 386 -12.78 16.69 -3.41
CA LEU A 386 -13.04 18.15 -3.38
C LEU A 386 -13.94 18.55 -2.22
N GLY A 387 -15.04 17.81 -2.00
CA GLY A 387 -15.96 18.07 -0.91
C GLY A 387 -15.31 17.89 0.48
N ALA A 388 -14.53 16.82 0.67
CA ALA A 388 -13.83 16.52 1.93
C ALA A 388 -12.75 17.57 2.21
N VAL A 389 -11.91 17.89 1.22
CA VAL A 389 -10.85 18.90 1.33
C VAL A 389 -11.43 20.27 1.68
N ARG A 390 -12.49 20.70 1.00
CA ARG A 390 -13.15 21.99 1.30
C ARG A 390 -13.70 22.08 2.72
N ARG A 391 -14.25 21.00 3.26
CA ARG A 391 -14.77 21.00 4.65
C ARG A 391 -13.67 21.17 5.69
N MET A 392 -12.44 20.76 5.37
CA MET A 392 -11.32 20.83 6.29
C MET A 392 -10.45 22.08 6.07
N ALA A 393 -10.51 22.68 4.86
CA ALA A 393 -9.70 23.83 4.49
C ALA A 393 -10.42 25.19 4.67
N GLY A 394 -11.73 25.21 4.88
CA GLY A 394 -12.53 26.42 5.06
C GLY A 394 -12.98 27.06 3.74
#